data_a1fb20f0a2a7bd5262b0d672c420bbd8
#
_entry.id   a1fb20f0a2a7bd5262b0d672c420bbd8
#
_cell.length_a   1.000
_cell.length_b   1.000
_cell.length_c   1.000
_cell.angle_alpha   90.00
_cell.angle_beta   90.00
_cell.angle_gamma   90.00
#
_symmetry.space_group_name_H-M   'P 1'
#
loop_
_entity.id
_entity.type
_entity.pdbx_description
1 polymer ?
#
loop_
_entity_poly.entity_id
_entity_poly.type
_entity_poly.pdbx_seq_one_letter_code
_entity_poly.pdbx_strand_id
1 'polypeptide(L)'
;MKRRVVITGIGCINPMGNDVETMWQGLREGRSGVGLTTIFDASRFPTRISAEIRNWRLEDQVDDPERWRFCGRHTRFAVGAALQAFNASGVGDSIVDPTRFGIYLGSGEGNQDFLSFTHMMTSALAA
;
A
#
# COMPACT_ATOMS: atom_id res chain seq x y z
N MET A 1 -14.27 -4.82 -34.50
CA MET A 1 -12.93 -5.09 -33.91
C MET A 1 -13.07 -5.42 -32.45
N LYS A 2 -12.46 -6.51 -31.97
CA LYS A 2 -12.37 -6.76 -30.49
C LYS A 2 -11.43 -5.74 -29.88
N ARG A 3 -11.87 -5.07 -28.79
CA ARG A 3 -11.00 -4.16 -28.02
C ARG A 3 -9.90 -4.98 -27.34
N ARG A 4 -8.67 -4.53 -27.44
CA ARG A 4 -7.53 -5.11 -26.70
C ARG A 4 -7.36 -4.34 -25.40
N VAL A 5 -7.20 -5.07 -24.30
CA VAL A 5 -6.87 -4.53 -22.98
C VAL A 5 -5.49 -5.06 -22.61
N VAL A 6 -4.62 -4.21 -22.15
CA VAL A 6 -3.25 -4.55 -21.77
C VAL A 6 -2.93 -3.98 -20.38
N ILE A 7 -2.03 -4.64 -19.65
CA ILE A 7 -1.45 -4.13 -18.40
C ILE A 7 -0.19 -3.37 -18.80
N THR A 8 -0.10 -2.10 -18.44
CA THR A 8 1.02 -1.21 -18.79
C THR A 8 1.96 -0.94 -17.62
N GLY A 9 1.51 -1.14 -16.39
CA GLY A 9 2.33 -0.97 -15.19
C GLY A 9 1.81 -1.82 -14.05
N ILE A 10 2.71 -2.24 -13.17
CA ILE A 10 2.42 -3.02 -11.98
C ILE A 10 3.14 -2.38 -10.80
N GLY A 11 2.52 -2.37 -9.63
CA GLY A 11 3.14 -1.98 -8.37
C GLY A 11 2.71 -2.93 -7.26
N CYS A 12 3.59 -3.15 -6.31
CA CYS A 12 3.26 -3.95 -5.13
C CYS A 12 4.06 -3.51 -3.91
N ILE A 13 3.44 -3.69 -2.74
CA ILE A 13 4.07 -3.53 -1.44
C ILE A 13 3.58 -4.68 -0.59
N ASN A 14 4.49 -5.53 -0.18
CA ASN A 14 4.18 -6.73 0.59
C ASN A 14 5.36 -7.13 1.50
N PRO A 15 5.17 -8.10 2.42
CA PRO A 15 6.21 -8.49 3.37
C PRO A 15 7.47 -9.11 2.73
N MET A 16 7.43 -9.49 1.46
CA MET A 16 8.58 -10.07 0.74
C MET A 16 9.39 -9.01 -0.01
N GLY A 17 8.75 -7.88 -0.39
CA GLY A 17 9.40 -6.79 -1.10
C GLY A 17 8.52 -5.55 -1.18
N ASN A 18 9.16 -4.40 -1.21
CA ASN A 18 8.51 -3.09 -1.27
C ASN A 18 8.33 -2.59 -2.71
N ASP A 19 8.66 -3.41 -3.69
CA ASP A 19 8.50 -3.20 -5.13
C ASP A 19 8.36 -4.55 -5.85
N VAL A 20 7.99 -4.50 -7.13
CA VAL A 20 7.75 -5.69 -7.97
C VAL A 20 9.01 -6.53 -8.15
N GLU A 21 10.16 -5.89 -8.37
CA GLU A 21 11.43 -6.60 -8.62
C GLU A 21 11.88 -7.37 -7.38
N THR A 22 11.92 -6.70 -6.24
CA THR A 22 12.32 -7.32 -4.96
C THR A 22 11.37 -8.47 -4.57
N MET A 23 10.07 -8.29 -4.79
CA MET A 23 9.07 -9.33 -4.54
C MET A 23 9.28 -10.52 -5.47
N TRP A 24 9.48 -10.27 -6.76
CA TRP A 24 9.68 -11.32 -7.77
C TRP A 24 10.95 -12.12 -7.51
N GLN A 25 12.04 -11.44 -7.18
CA GLN A 25 13.29 -12.09 -6.80
C GLN A 25 13.10 -12.98 -5.56
N GLY A 26 12.40 -12.46 -4.53
CA GLY A 26 12.08 -13.24 -3.33
C GLY A 26 11.28 -14.51 -3.63
N LEU A 27 10.32 -14.44 -4.55
CA LEU A 27 9.55 -15.60 -5.01
C LEU A 27 10.45 -16.64 -5.71
N ARG A 28 11.33 -16.19 -6.59
CA ARG A 28 12.26 -17.09 -7.30
C ARG A 28 13.24 -17.80 -6.38
N GLU A 29 13.65 -17.13 -5.30
CA GLU A 29 14.57 -17.66 -4.28
C GLU A 29 13.85 -18.53 -3.23
N GLY A 30 12.52 -18.61 -3.25
CA GLY A 30 11.73 -19.28 -2.21
C GLY A 30 11.81 -18.59 -0.86
N ARG A 31 12.08 -17.28 -0.84
CA ARG A 31 12.19 -16.46 0.37
C ARG A 31 10.83 -16.30 1.02
N SER A 32 10.78 -16.37 2.36
CA SER A 32 9.55 -16.11 3.12
C SER A 32 9.50 -14.66 3.60
N GLY A 33 8.34 -14.02 3.47
CA GLY A 33 8.04 -12.73 4.11
C GLY A 33 7.58 -12.85 5.57
N VAL A 34 7.45 -14.09 6.10
CA VAL A 34 7.06 -14.36 7.48
C VAL A 34 8.30 -14.35 8.38
N GLY A 35 8.19 -13.71 9.54
CA GLY A 35 9.24 -13.66 10.55
C GLY A 35 8.66 -13.40 11.93
N LEU A 36 9.52 -13.19 12.91
CA LEU A 36 9.05 -12.79 14.25
C LEU A 36 8.31 -11.46 14.18
N THR A 37 7.21 -11.38 14.91
CA THR A 37 6.43 -10.14 15.07
C THR A 37 7.26 -9.08 15.77
N THR A 38 7.35 -7.89 15.18
CA THR A 38 8.14 -6.77 15.70
C THR A 38 7.34 -5.49 15.93
N ILE A 39 6.14 -5.39 15.38
CA ILE A 39 5.27 -4.21 15.49
C ILE A 39 4.60 -4.07 16.86
N PHE A 40 4.60 -5.12 17.67
CA PHE A 40 4.16 -5.12 19.07
C PHE A 40 4.83 -6.27 19.85
N ASP A 41 4.75 -6.25 21.18
CA ASP A 41 5.23 -7.36 22.02
C ASP A 41 4.30 -8.57 21.92
N ALA A 42 4.72 -9.57 21.14
CA ALA A 42 3.99 -10.81 20.94
C ALA A 42 4.33 -11.92 21.97
N SER A 43 5.12 -11.62 23.01
CA SER A 43 5.61 -12.63 23.97
C SER A 43 4.50 -13.40 24.69
N ARG A 44 3.34 -12.78 24.88
CA ARG A 44 2.16 -13.35 25.57
C ARG A 44 1.18 -14.05 24.63
N PHE A 45 1.44 -14.06 23.32
CA PHE A 45 0.55 -14.67 22.33
C PHE A 45 1.01 -16.08 21.97
N PRO A 46 0.09 -17.01 21.66
CA PRO A 46 0.44 -18.33 21.18
C PRO A 46 1.22 -18.31 19.86
N THR A 47 0.89 -17.35 18.98
CA THR A 47 1.58 -17.13 17.70
C THR A 47 2.42 -15.87 17.81
N ARG A 48 3.71 -15.98 17.47
CA ARG A 48 4.70 -14.89 17.57
C ARG A 48 5.33 -14.54 16.23
N ILE A 49 4.74 -15.02 15.16
CA ILE A 49 5.18 -14.78 13.78
C ILE A 49 4.11 -14.02 13.03
N SER A 50 4.53 -13.13 12.14
CA SER A 50 3.66 -12.36 11.25
C SER A 50 4.39 -12.04 9.94
N ALA A 51 3.61 -11.65 8.94
CA ALA A 51 4.13 -11.14 7.67
C ALA A 51 4.02 -9.61 7.70
N GLU A 52 5.14 -8.94 7.98
CA GLU A 52 5.19 -7.49 8.17
C GLU A 52 5.87 -6.80 6.98
N ILE A 53 5.27 -5.72 6.50
CA ILE A 53 5.95 -4.79 5.58
C ILE A 53 6.95 -3.98 6.39
N ARG A 54 8.23 -4.10 6.03
CA ARG A 54 9.37 -3.51 6.75
C ARG A 54 10.08 -2.49 5.87
N ASN A 55 10.69 -1.49 6.52
CA ASN A 55 11.57 -0.51 5.84
C ASN A 55 10.88 0.21 4.66
N TRP A 56 9.58 0.48 4.77
CA TRP A 56 8.82 1.20 3.78
C TRP A 56 7.94 2.27 4.44
N ARG A 57 7.95 3.45 3.87
CA ARG A 57 7.15 4.59 4.29
C ARG A 57 6.58 5.29 3.06
N LEU A 58 5.31 5.69 3.13
CA LEU A 58 4.68 6.48 2.06
C LEU A 58 5.33 7.86 1.94
N GLU A 59 5.75 8.42 3.06
CA GLU A 59 6.37 9.73 3.15
C GLU A 59 7.62 9.87 2.26
N ASP A 60 8.31 8.76 2.01
CA ASP A 60 9.49 8.73 1.14
C ASP A 60 9.14 8.62 -0.36
N GLN A 61 7.84 8.52 -0.69
CA GLN A 61 7.33 8.26 -2.04
C GLN A 61 6.43 9.38 -2.59
N VAL A 62 6.06 10.35 -1.76
CA VAL A 62 5.10 11.41 -2.11
C VAL A 62 5.66 12.80 -1.81
N ASP A 63 5.27 13.78 -2.62
CA ASP A 63 5.72 15.17 -2.46
C ASP A 63 5.06 15.87 -1.26
N ASP A 64 3.83 15.48 -0.89
CA ASP A 64 3.08 16.05 0.24
C ASP A 64 2.70 14.94 1.26
N PRO A 65 3.62 14.59 2.18
CA PRO A 65 3.39 13.57 3.20
C PRO A 65 2.28 13.94 4.20
N GLU A 66 2.10 15.22 4.50
CA GLU A 66 1.12 15.69 5.47
C GLU A 66 -0.32 15.34 5.07
N ARG A 67 -0.61 15.35 3.78
CA ARG A 67 -1.91 14.93 3.23
C ARG A 67 -2.32 13.53 3.67
N TRP A 68 -1.36 12.65 3.94
CA TRP A 68 -1.57 11.23 4.23
C TRP A 68 -1.38 10.87 5.71
N ARG A 69 -1.07 11.85 6.57
CA ARG A 69 -0.69 11.57 7.96
C ARG A 69 -1.77 10.85 8.77
N PHE A 70 -3.05 11.09 8.46
CA PHE A 70 -4.19 10.44 9.14
C PHE A 70 -4.72 9.19 8.43
N CYS A 71 -4.10 8.79 7.33
CA CYS A 71 -4.50 7.58 6.62
C CYS A 71 -3.94 6.33 7.33
N GLY A 72 -4.78 5.31 7.44
CA GLY A 72 -4.38 3.99 7.95
C GLY A 72 -3.30 3.33 7.09
N ARG A 73 -2.56 2.40 7.67
CA ARG A 73 -1.44 1.72 6.99
C ARG A 73 -1.84 1.07 5.68
N HIS A 74 -3.01 0.42 5.62
CA HIS A 74 -3.51 -0.22 4.41
C HIS A 74 -3.73 0.78 3.27
N THR A 75 -4.26 1.97 3.56
CA THR A 75 -4.41 3.05 2.58
C THR A 75 -3.05 3.51 2.07
N ARG A 76 -2.08 3.69 2.95
CA ARG A 76 -0.72 4.08 2.59
C ARG A 76 -0.07 3.06 1.66
N PHE A 77 -0.21 1.76 1.94
CA PHE A 77 0.28 0.69 1.06
C PHE A 77 -0.41 0.68 -0.30
N ALA A 78 -1.73 0.88 -0.34
CA ALA A 78 -2.48 0.95 -1.58
C ALA A 78 -2.03 2.14 -2.45
N VAL A 79 -1.84 3.32 -1.84
CA VAL A 79 -1.33 4.52 -2.54
C VAL A 79 0.08 4.28 -3.07
N GLY A 80 0.97 3.73 -2.25
CA GLY A 80 2.34 3.44 -2.68
C GLY A 80 2.40 2.45 -3.84
N ALA A 81 1.65 1.35 -3.77
CA ALA A 81 1.57 0.39 -4.87
C ALA A 81 0.95 1.01 -6.14
N ALA A 82 -0.08 1.86 -5.99
CA ALA A 82 -0.68 2.57 -7.12
C ALA A 82 0.30 3.56 -7.77
N LEU A 83 1.11 4.28 -6.99
CA LEU A 83 2.15 5.17 -7.50
C LEU A 83 3.22 4.39 -8.29
N GLN A 84 3.66 3.24 -7.79
CA GLN A 84 4.59 2.38 -8.53
C GLN A 84 4.01 1.95 -9.88
N ALA A 85 2.75 1.48 -9.89
CA ALA A 85 2.07 1.06 -11.10
C ALA A 85 1.90 2.21 -12.10
N PHE A 86 1.51 3.39 -11.62
CA PHE A 86 1.32 4.58 -12.42
C PHE A 86 2.64 5.03 -13.07
N ASN A 87 3.71 5.13 -12.28
CA ASN A 87 5.03 5.52 -12.77
C ASN A 87 5.58 4.50 -13.78
N ALA A 88 5.47 3.20 -13.47
CA ALA A 88 5.92 2.13 -14.36
C ALA A 88 5.15 2.09 -15.68
N SER A 89 3.89 2.53 -15.70
CA SER A 89 3.04 2.52 -16.89
C SER A 89 3.39 3.59 -17.91
N GLY A 90 4.04 4.69 -17.49
CA GLY A 90 4.26 5.88 -18.32
C GLY A 90 2.97 6.58 -18.77
N VAL A 91 1.83 6.24 -18.15
CA VAL A 91 0.52 6.76 -18.60
C VAL A 91 0.30 8.21 -18.23
N GLY A 92 1.04 8.74 -17.23
CA GLY A 92 0.88 10.11 -16.73
C GLY A 92 1.00 11.15 -17.84
N ASP A 93 2.00 10.99 -18.71
CA ASP A 93 2.25 11.90 -19.84
C ASP A 93 1.31 11.66 -21.04
N SER A 94 0.52 10.57 -21.01
CA SER A 94 -0.33 10.10 -22.09
C SER A 94 -1.83 10.32 -21.83
N ILE A 95 -2.21 10.87 -20.68
CA ILE A 95 -3.61 11.12 -20.33
C ILE A 95 -4.12 12.33 -21.12
N VAL A 96 -4.79 12.06 -22.24
CA VAL A 96 -5.38 13.10 -23.08
C VAL A 96 -6.68 13.64 -22.48
N ASP A 97 -7.47 12.76 -21.85
CA ASP A 97 -8.75 13.11 -21.23
C ASP A 97 -8.83 12.49 -19.82
N PRO A 98 -8.55 13.27 -18.77
CA PRO A 98 -8.57 12.76 -17.40
C PRO A 98 -9.95 12.30 -16.92
N THR A 99 -11.04 12.73 -17.58
CA THR A 99 -12.40 12.27 -17.23
C THR A 99 -12.64 10.81 -17.61
N ARG A 100 -11.77 10.23 -18.43
CA ARG A 100 -11.79 8.82 -18.86
C ARG A 100 -10.79 7.95 -18.09
N PHE A 101 -10.06 8.53 -17.14
CA PHE A 101 -9.15 7.80 -16.26
C PHE A 101 -9.87 7.47 -14.95
N GLY A 102 -10.04 6.18 -14.67
CA GLY A 102 -10.72 5.71 -13.46
C GLY A 102 -9.77 4.96 -12.53
N ILE A 103 -10.02 5.07 -11.22
CA ILE A 103 -9.32 4.31 -10.18
C ILE A 103 -10.33 3.39 -9.51
N TYR A 104 -10.00 2.10 -9.46
CA TYR A 104 -10.79 1.09 -8.77
C TYR A 104 -9.92 0.43 -7.71
N LEU A 105 -10.31 0.56 -6.44
CA LEU A 105 -9.59 -0.02 -5.31
C LEU A 105 -10.51 -1.02 -4.58
N GLY A 106 -9.96 -2.21 -4.33
CA GLY A 106 -10.55 -3.18 -3.42
C GLY A 106 -9.86 -3.10 -2.06
N SER A 107 -10.61 -3.20 -0.98
CA SER A 107 -10.09 -3.26 0.39
C SER A 107 -10.80 -4.36 1.17
N GLY A 108 -10.13 -4.89 2.18
CA GLY A 108 -10.74 -5.78 3.15
C GLY A 108 -11.66 -5.02 4.13
N GLU A 109 -12.18 -5.74 5.12
CA GLU A 109 -13.08 -5.19 6.13
C GLU A 109 -12.40 -4.11 6.98
N GLY A 110 -12.95 -2.91 6.92
CA GLY A 110 -12.76 -1.82 7.88
C GLY A 110 -11.33 -1.32 8.09
N ASN A 111 -11.24 -0.12 8.61
CA ASN A 111 -9.98 0.42 9.11
C ASN A 111 -9.79 -0.02 10.57
N GLN A 112 -8.85 -0.90 10.83
CA GLN A 112 -8.46 -1.36 12.17
C GLN A 112 -7.47 -0.40 12.87
N ASP A 113 -7.17 0.75 12.27
CA ASP A 113 -6.36 1.79 12.89
C ASP A 113 -7.22 2.59 13.88
N PHE A 114 -7.26 2.09 15.11
CA PHE A 114 -8.09 2.65 16.18
C PHE A 114 -7.66 4.07 16.57
N LEU A 115 -6.37 4.39 16.48
CA LEU A 115 -5.86 5.73 16.81
C LEU A 115 -6.32 6.75 15.77
N SER A 116 -6.16 6.45 14.48
CA SER A 116 -6.64 7.33 13.41
C SER A 116 -8.16 7.49 13.44
N PHE A 117 -8.91 6.42 13.73
CA PHE A 117 -10.36 6.49 13.89
C PHE A 117 -10.76 7.39 15.07
N THR A 118 -10.15 7.20 16.24
CA THR A 118 -10.42 8.00 17.43
C THR A 118 -10.10 9.48 17.18
N HIS A 119 -8.98 9.77 16.54
CA HIS A 119 -8.60 11.13 16.20
C HIS A 119 -9.60 11.79 15.24
N MET A 120 -10.04 11.05 14.23
CA MET A 120 -11.06 11.53 13.28
C MET A 120 -12.37 11.87 14.01
N MET A 121 -12.83 10.97 14.89
CA MET A 121 -14.06 11.17 15.66
C MET A 121 -13.97 12.37 16.62
N THR A 122 -12.87 12.49 17.35
CA THR A 122 -12.67 13.63 18.28
C THR A 122 -12.57 14.96 17.55
N SER A 123 -11.91 15.00 16.39
CA SER A 123 -11.83 16.20 15.57
C SER A 123 -13.19 16.62 15.00
N ALA A 124 -14.01 15.65 14.59
CA ALA A 124 -15.36 15.93 14.08
C ALA A 124 -16.33 16.42 15.17
N LEU A 125 -16.14 15.97 16.43
CA LEU A 125 -16.95 16.42 17.56
C LEU A 125 -16.54 17.81 18.09
N ALA A 126 -15.34 18.26 17.77
CA ALA A 126 -14.80 19.56 18.19
C ALA A 126 -15.06 20.69 17.16
N ALA A 127 -15.60 20.36 15.99
CA ALA A 127 -15.93 21.30 14.91
C ALA A 127 -17.42 21.68 14.95
#